data_9345cbee4a2f2cbbb36cb10a4891c926
#
_entry.id   9345cbee4a2f2cbbb36cb10a4891c926
#
_cell.length_a   1.000
_cell.length_b   1.000
_cell.length_c   1.000
_cell.angle_alpha   90.00
_cell.angle_beta   90.00
_cell.angle_gamma   90.00
#
_symmetry.space_group_name_H-M   'P 1'
#
loop_
_entity.id
_entity.type
_entity.pdbx_description
1 polymer ?
#
loop_
_entity_poly.entity_id
_entity_poly.type
_entity_poly.pdbx_seq_one_letter_code
_entity_poly.pdbx_strand_id
1 'polypeptide(L)'
;MPGPHIGVADYNNDGFLDIFQAASYYHAWLDGSRLEAGVPNRLLTNQGNANNWLQLVLEGGDSNRDAIGAQVRLLAGDTTQLRLQAGGIDSFDQHARPLHFGLGGQDRAQRIDISWPSGRQTTLTNVAANQILRVSEPAGPLDPG
;
A
#
# COMPACT_ATOMS: atom_id res chain seq x y z
N MET A 1 -28.28 0.66 -2.21
CA MET A 1 -27.39 1.10 -3.33
C MET A 1 -26.07 0.40 -3.14
N PRO A 2 -25.55 -0.33 -4.14
CA PRO A 2 -24.16 -0.76 -4.06
C PRO A 2 -23.29 0.48 -4.14
N GLY A 3 -22.32 0.58 -3.23
CA GLY A 3 -21.35 1.64 -3.26
C GLY A 3 -20.39 1.47 -4.43
N PRO A 4 -19.73 2.53 -4.88
CA PRO A 4 -18.63 2.42 -5.83
C PRO A 4 -17.50 1.62 -5.17
N HIS A 5 -16.84 0.76 -5.96
CA HIS A 5 -15.58 0.14 -5.56
C HIS A 5 -14.47 1.17 -5.70
N ILE A 6 -13.58 1.23 -4.71
CA ILE A 6 -12.53 2.24 -4.66
C ILE A 6 -11.18 1.55 -4.54
N GLY A 7 -10.32 1.75 -5.53
CA GLY A 7 -8.91 1.42 -5.47
C GLY A 7 -8.07 2.67 -5.19
N VAL A 8 -7.04 2.52 -4.38
CA VAL A 8 -6.10 3.60 -4.06
C VAL A 8 -4.69 3.16 -4.48
N ALA A 9 -4.04 3.97 -5.31
CA ALA A 9 -2.69 3.73 -5.79
C ALA A 9 -2.06 5.04 -6.26
N ASP A 10 -0.74 5.10 -6.23
CA ASP A 10 0.04 6.12 -6.95
C ASP A 10 0.24 5.60 -8.38
N TYR A 11 -0.68 5.96 -9.31
CA TYR A 11 -0.69 5.38 -10.66
C TYR A 11 0.34 6.00 -11.60
N ASN A 12 0.72 7.25 -11.34
CA ASN A 12 1.68 8.02 -12.15
C ASN A 12 3.10 8.05 -11.55
N ASN A 13 3.29 7.43 -10.37
CA ASN A 13 4.54 7.37 -9.60
C ASN A 13 5.07 8.76 -9.22
N ASP A 14 4.18 9.70 -8.91
CA ASP A 14 4.54 11.03 -8.41
C ASP A 14 4.68 11.07 -6.88
N GLY A 15 4.36 9.98 -6.21
CA GLY A 15 4.46 9.80 -4.75
C GLY A 15 3.18 10.15 -4.00
N PHE A 16 2.14 10.56 -4.68
CA PHE A 16 0.85 10.86 -4.07
C PHE A 16 -0.20 9.82 -4.47
N LEU A 17 -1.00 9.41 -3.50
CA LEU A 17 -2.03 8.40 -3.75
C LEU A 17 -3.20 9.01 -4.52
N ASP A 18 -3.57 8.35 -5.61
CA ASP A 18 -4.73 8.63 -6.43
C ASP A 18 -5.89 7.71 -6.07
N ILE A 19 -7.10 8.05 -6.51
CA ILE A 19 -8.30 7.26 -6.25
C ILE A 19 -8.92 6.84 -7.58
N PHE A 20 -9.03 5.54 -7.79
CA PHE A 20 -9.84 4.97 -8.86
C PHE A 20 -11.19 4.53 -8.32
N GLN A 21 -12.25 5.09 -8.86
CA GLN A 21 -13.63 4.75 -8.54
C GLN A 21 -14.22 3.94 -9.69
N ALA A 22 -14.49 2.64 -9.43
CA ALA A 22 -15.20 1.79 -10.37
C ALA A 22 -16.71 1.90 -10.17
N ALA A 23 -17.46 1.99 -11.25
CA ALA A 23 -18.90 1.89 -11.21
C ALA A 23 -19.30 0.42 -10.91
N SER A 24 -20.23 0.22 -9.97
CA SER A 24 -20.75 -1.10 -9.65
C SER A 24 -22.17 -1.28 -10.19
N TYR A 25 -22.40 -2.41 -10.88
CA TYR A 25 -23.70 -2.80 -11.43
C TYR A 25 -24.36 -3.98 -10.71
N TYR A 26 -23.95 -4.24 -9.46
CA TYR A 26 -24.35 -5.44 -8.74
C TYR A 26 -25.87 -5.64 -8.65
N HIS A 27 -26.66 -4.56 -8.58
CA HIS A 27 -28.14 -4.66 -8.51
C HIS A 27 -28.81 -5.05 -9.82
N ALA A 28 -28.25 -4.66 -10.96
CA ALA A 28 -28.80 -5.05 -12.26
C ALA A 28 -28.82 -6.57 -12.49
N TRP A 29 -28.00 -7.29 -11.74
CA TRP A 29 -27.89 -8.76 -11.80
C TRP A 29 -28.96 -9.46 -10.94
N LEU A 30 -29.38 -8.85 -9.85
CA LEU A 30 -30.29 -9.44 -8.88
C LEU A 30 -31.77 -9.20 -9.21
N ASP A 31 -32.12 -8.09 -9.81
CA ASP A 31 -33.50 -7.68 -10.06
C ASP A 31 -33.89 -7.68 -11.54
N GLY A 32 -32.98 -8.03 -12.45
CA GLY A 32 -33.23 -8.01 -13.88
C GLY A 32 -33.46 -6.62 -14.46
N SER A 33 -33.21 -5.55 -13.70
CA SER A 33 -33.30 -4.19 -14.19
C SER A 33 -32.31 -3.96 -15.34
N ARG A 34 -32.73 -3.22 -16.37
CA ARG A 34 -31.81 -2.83 -17.44
C ARG A 34 -30.71 -1.94 -16.85
N LEU A 35 -29.47 -2.29 -17.19
CA LEU A 35 -28.32 -1.40 -17.00
C LEU A 35 -28.63 -0.07 -17.68
N GLU A 36 -29.03 0.94 -16.95
CA GLU A 36 -28.99 2.29 -17.49
C GLU A 36 -27.55 2.64 -17.86
N ALA A 37 -27.37 3.38 -18.95
CA ALA A 37 -26.09 3.73 -19.50
C ALA A 37 -25.14 4.22 -18.39
N GLY A 38 -24.07 3.46 -18.14
CA GLY A 38 -23.35 3.38 -16.90
C GLY A 38 -22.84 4.68 -16.33
N VAL A 39 -22.82 4.74 -15.03
CA VAL A 39 -21.97 5.70 -14.32
C VAL A 39 -20.52 5.42 -14.74
N PRO A 40 -19.80 6.35 -15.36
CA PRO A 40 -18.45 6.09 -15.81
C PRO A 40 -17.50 5.88 -14.62
N ASN A 41 -16.52 5.01 -14.80
CA ASN A 41 -15.39 4.95 -13.89
C ASN A 41 -14.71 6.33 -13.80
N ARG A 42 -14.15 6.63 -12.66
CA ARG A 42 -13.46 7.89 -12.43
C ARG A 42 -12.07 7.64 -11.87
N LEU A 43 -11.10 8.34 -12.42
CA LEU A 43 -9.77 8.46 -11.84
C LEU A 43 -9.64 9.88 -11.27
N LEU A 44 -9.44 9.97 -9.98
CA LEU A 44 -9.23 11.21 -9.26
C LEU A 44 -7.74 11.32 -8.97
N THR A 45 -7.05 12.14 -9.76
CA THR A 45 -5.61 12.35 -9.62
C THR A 45 -5.33 13.36 -8.51
N ASN A 46 -4.46 12.96 -7.57
CA ASN A 46 -3.95 13.86 -6.55
C ASN A 46 -3.00 14.88 -7.19
N GLN A 47 -3.20 16.15 -6.91
CA GLN A 47 -2.34 17.22 -7.46
C GLN A 47 -1.03 17.39 -6.68
N GLY A 48 -0.82 16.58 -5.67
CA GLY A 48 0.36 16.65 -4.83
C GLY A 48 0.38 17.86 -3.90
N ASN A 49 1.44 17.94 -3.11
CA ASN A 49 1.75 19.06 -2.22
C ASN A 49 3.25 19.05 -1.88
N ALA A 50 3.69 19.88 -0.93
CA ALA A 50 5.10 19.96 -0.51
C ALA A 50 5.50 18.88 0.52
N ASN A 51 4.62 17.93 0.85
CA ASN A 51 4.96 16.86 1.79
C ASN A 51 5.81 15.78 1.15
N ASN A 52 6.71 15.22 1.94
CA ASN A 52 7.53 14.09 1.56
C ASN A 52 6.80 12.76 1.76
N TRP A 53 7.25 11.74 1.06
CA TRP A 53 6.67 10.42 1.05
C TRP A 53 7.74 9.32 0.96
N LEU A 54 7.36 8.08 1.23
CA LEU A 54 8.17 6.90 1.00
C LEU A 54 7.26 5.74 0.62
N GLN A 55 7.64 4.97 -0.39
CA GLN A 55 6.97 3.73 -0.73
C GLN A 55 7.91 2.55 -0.53
N LEU A 56 7.38 1.45 0.01
CA LEU A 56 8.12 0.20 0.18
C LEU A 56 7.49 -0.90 -0.65
N VAL A 57 8.32 -1.54 -1.48
CA VAL A 57 7.98 -2.78 -2.19
C VAL A 57 8.66 -3.93 -1.46
N LEU A 58 7.89 -4.78 -0.80
CA LEU A 58 8.40 -5.92 -0.06
C LEU A 58 8.45 -7.16 -0.95
N GLU A 59 9.55 -7.91 -0.86
CA GLU A 59 9.75 -9.16 -1.59
C GLU A 59 10.11 -10.26 -0.59
N GLY A 60 9.22 -11.25 -0.44
CA GLY A 60 9.44 -12.40 0.41
C GLY A 60 10.46 -13.37 -0.18
N GLY A 61 11.28 -13.95 0.67
CA GLY A 61 12.22 -15.02 0.36
C GLY A 61 11.73 -16.36 0.90
N ASP A 62 11.85 -16.58 2.19
CA ASP A 62 11.25 -17.74 2.88
C ASP A 62 9.74 -17.54 3.11
N SER A 63 9.27 -16.31 3.14
CA SER A 63 7.87 -15.95 3.10
C SER A 63 7.30 -16.09 1.69
N ASN A 64 5.95 -15.90 1.55
CA ASN A 64 5.36 -15.79 0.22
C ASN A 64 5.98 -14.60 -0.55
N ARG A 65 6.12 -14.75 -1.88
CA ARG A 65 6.80 -13.78 -2.75
C ARG A 65 6.35 -12.32 -2.58
N ASP A 66 5.07 -12.12 -2.34
CA ASP A 66 4.47 -10.79 -2.22
C ASP A 66 4.51 -10.27 -0.77
N ALA A 67 5.19 -10.98 0.12
CA ALA A 67 5.33 -10.67 1.55
C ALA A 67 3.99 -10.42 2.27
N ILE A 68 2.89 -11.03 1.79
CA ILE A 68 1.57 -10.90 2.41
C ILE A 68 1.64 -11.38 3.86
N GLY A 69 1.19 -10.53 4.79
CA GLY A 69 1.29 -10.72 6.23
C GLY A 69 2.46 -9.99 6.88
N ALA A 70 3.38 -9.42 6.09
CA ALA A 70 4.46 -8.60 6.65
C ALA A 70 3.90 -7.33 7.28
N GLN A 71 4.48 -6.92 8.41
CA GLN A 71 4.16 -5.69 9.11
C GLN A 71 5.34 -4.73 9.04
N VAL A 72 5.05 -3.47 8.71
CA VAL A 72 6.06 -2.42 8.64
C VAL A 72 5.72 -1.32 9.64
N ARG A 73 6.64 -1.03 10.53
CA ARG A 73 6.59 0.11 11.43
C ARG A 73 7.63 1.14 11.00
N LEU A 74 7.20 2.35 10.70
CA LEU A 74 8.03 3.44 10.23
C LEU A 74 7.96 4.61 11.21
N LEU A 75 9.11 5.13 11.63
CA LEU A 75 9.27 6.33 12.45
C LEU A 75 9.82 7.46 11.58
N ALA A 76 9.09 8.59 11.53
CA ALA A 76 9.53 9.83 10.90
C ALA A 76 9.13 11.04 11.77
N GLY A 77 10.11 11.81 12.24
CA GLY A 77 9.90 12.82 13.28
C GLY A 77 9.32 12.18 14.55
N ASP A 78 8.24 12.73 15.05
CA ASP A 78 7.52 12.21 16.22
C ASP A 78 6.38 11.25 15.86
N THR A 79 6.24 10.90 14.57
CA THR A 79 5.14 10.08 14.08
C THR A 79 5.60 8.67 13.79
N THR A 80 4.91 7.70 14.39
CA THR A 80 5.05 6.28 14.07
C THR A 80 3.84 5.82 13.27
N GLN A 81 4.09 5.20 12.11
CA GLN A 81 3.08 4.61 11.24
C GLN A 81 3.24 3.09 11.20
N LEU A 82 2.13 2.36 11.19
CA LEU A 82 2.10 0.92 11.00
C LEU A 82 1.34 0.60 9.71
N ARG A 83 1.89 -0.28 8.89
CA ARG A 83 1.25 -0.83 7.69
C ARG A 83 1.36 -2.35 7.69
N LEU A 84 0.32 -2.99 7.17
CA LEU A 84 0.26 -4.43 6.94
C LEU A 84 0.27 -4.67 5.43
N GLN A 85 1.13 -5.54 4.95
CA GLN A 85 1.09 -6.02 3.58
C GLN A 85 -0.08 -7.00 3.42
N ALA A 86 -1.20 -6.51 2.89
CA ALA A 86 -2.42 -7.29 2.70
C ALA A 86 -2.50 -7.85 1.27
N GLY A 87 -3.11 -9.02 1.11
CA GLY A 87 -3.35 -9.66 -0.18
C GLY A 87 -4.65 -9.22 -0.86
N GLY A 88 -5.51 -8.54 -0.11
CA GLY A 88 -6.82 -8.03 -0.50
C GLY A 88 -7.54 -7.63 0.77
N ILE A 89 -8.30 -6.55 0.72
CA ILE A 89 -8.96 -5.99 1.91
C ILE A 89 -10.48 -6.17 1.81
N ASP A 90 -11.01 -6.13 0.60
CA ASP A 90 -12.43 -6.22 0.31
C ASP A 90 -12.75 -7.30 -0.73
N SER A 91 -14.02 -7.63 -0.87
CA SER A 91 -14.51 -8.74 -1.72
C SER A 91 -14.15 -8.57 -3.19
N PHE A 92 -13.92 -7.33 -3.67
CA PHE A 92 -13.69 -7.01 -5.07
C PHE A 92 -12.57 -5.99 -5.31
N ASP A 93 -11.93 -5.48 -4.27
CA ASP A 93 -10.93 -4.42 -4.36
C ASP A 93 -9.57 -4.91 -3.85
N GLN A 94 -8.52 -4.48 -4.54
CA GLN A 94 -7.14 -4.68 -4.14
C GLN A 94 -6.41 -3.33 -4.23
N HIS A 95 -5.82 -2.89 -3.12
CA HIS A 95 -4.96 -1.72 -3.13
C HIS A 95 -3.60 -2.04 -3.76
N ALA A 96 -2.90 -1.00 -4.19
CA ALA A 96 -1.56 -1.14 -4.74
C ALA A 96 -0.63 -1.84 -3.76
N ARG A 97 0.27 -2.67 -4.28
CA ARG A 97 1.25 -3.45 -3.49
C ARG A 97 2.27 -2.60 -2.74
N PRO A 98 2.79 -1.47 -3.28
CA PRO A 98 3.69 -0.63 -2.50
C PRO A 98 2.99 -0.11 -1.25
N LEU A 99 3.62 -0.34 -0.09
CA LEU A 99 3.17 0.28 1.15
C LEU A 99 3.55 1.75 1.14
N HIS A 100 2.58 2.63 1.17
CA HIS A 100 2.77 4.07 1.12
C HIS A 100 2.80 4.69 2.52
N PHE A 101 3.78 5.58 2.73
CA PHE A 101 3.97 6.35 3.96
C PHE A 101 4.11 7.83 3.63
N GLY A 102 3.19 8.67 4.10
CA GLY A 102 3.37 10.11 4.08
C GLY A 102 4.31 10.53 5.20
N LEU A 103 5.34 11.31 4.89
CA LEU A 103 6.34 11.75 5.85
C LEU A 103 6.17 13.22 6.27
N GLY A 104 5.19 13.93 5.69
CA GLY A 104 5.01 15.35 5.95
C GLY A 104 6.26 16.15 5.58
N GLY A 105 6.74 16.99 6.49
CA GLY A 105 7.96 17.79 6.28
C GLY A 105 9.28 17.03 6.51
N GLN A 106 9.25 15.72 6.87
CA GLN A 106 10.47 14.96 7.16
C GLN A 106 11.15 14.51 5.88
N ASP A 107 12.45 14.79 5.73
CA ASP A 107 13.25 14.42 4.56
C ASP A 107 13.72 12.96 4.58
N ARG A 108 13.41 12.22 5.66
CA ARG A 108 13.78 10.82 5.86
C ARG A 108 12.93 10.11 6.91
N ALA A 109 12.88 8.79 6.81
CA ALA A 109 12.47 7.91 7.89
C ALA A 109 13.69 7.60 8.77
N GLN A 110 13.60 7.87 10.07
CA GLN A 110 14.66 7.58 11.02
C GLN A 110 14.85 6.09 11.23
N ARG A 111 13.72 5.35 11.24
CA ARG A 111 13.73 3.91 11.46
C ARG A 111 12.56 3.25 10.74
N ILE A 112 12.82 2.10 10.16
CA ILE A 112 11.81 1.23 9.55
C ILE A 112 12.08 -0.18 10.06
N ASP A 113 11.13 -0.76 10.78
CA ASP A 113 11.17 -2.15 11.24
C ASP A 113 10.16 -2.96 10.43
N ILE A 114 10.62 -4.03 9.82
CA ILE A 114 9.83 -4.96 9.02
C ILE A 114 9.82 -6.31 9.72
N SER A 115 8.63 -6.79 10.07
CA SER A 115 8.40 -8.14 10.58
C SER A 115 7.85 -9.00 9.45
N TRP A 116 8.61 -9.98 9.00
CA TRP A 116 8.25 -10.87 7.91
C TRP A 116 7.37 -12.04 8.39
N PRO A 117 6.51 -12.60 7.53
CA PRO A 117 5.67 -13.75 7.91
C PRO A 117 6.47 -14.99 8.35
N SER A 118 7.69 -15.14 7.88
CA SER A 118 8.61 -16.20 8.32
C SER A 118 9.09 -16.07 9.77
N GLY A 119 8.81 -14.92 10.43
CA GLY A 119 9.34 -14.57 11.75
C GLY A 119 10.64 -13.77 11.70
N ARG A 120 11.21 -13.54 10.51
CA ARG A 120 12.41 -12.71 10.37
C ARG A 120 12.10 -11.23 10.62
N GLN A 121 13.15 -10.49 10.91
CA GLN A 121 13.08 -9.05 11.14
C GLN A 121 14.11 -8.34 10.24
N THR A 122 13.74 -7.17 9.73
CA THR A 122 14.64 -6.26 9.03
C THR A 122 14.50 -4.88 9.63
N THR A 123 15.61 -4.24 9.99
CA THR A 123 15.62 -2.84 10.43
C THR A 123 16.44 -2.01 9.46
N LEU A 124 15.83 -0.95 8.93
CA LEU A 124 16.50 0.07 8.13
C LEU A 124 16.51 1.37 8.93
N THR A 125 17.57 2.14 8.80
CA THR A 125 17.72 3.42 9.48
C THR A 125 18.10 4.51 8.50
N ASN A 126 17.64 5.73 8.77
CA ASN A 126 18.03 6.93 8.03
C ASN A 126 17.73 6.85 6.52
N VAL A 127 16.56 6.33 6.17
CA VAL A 127 16.11 6.15 4.78
C VAL A 127 15.57 7.47 4.23
N ALA A 128 16.14 7.95 3.12
CA ALA A 128 15.69 9.18 2.49
C ALA A 128 14.25 9.11 2.00
N ALA A 129 13.55 10.23 2.04
CA ALA A 129 12.19 10.40 1.50
C ALA A 129 12.18 10.43 -0.04
N ASN A 130 10.99 10.50 -0.60
CA ASN A 130 10.69 10.71 -2.03
C ASN A 130 11.30 9.64 -2.95
N GLN A 131 11.13 8.37 -2.55
CA GLN A 131 11.57 7.23 -3.34
C GLN A 131 10.67 6.00 -3.15
N ILE A 132 10.76 5.09 -4.11
CA ILE A 132 10.23 3.73 -4.02
C ILE A 132 11.41 2.82 -3.67
N LEU A 133 11.41 2.25 -2.47
CA LEU A 133 12.46 1.37 -1.98
C LEU A 133 12.01 -0.10 -2.03
N ARG A 134 12.78 -0.95 -2.71
CA ARG A 134 12.59 -2.40 -2.66
C ARG A 134 13.37 -2.98 -1.49
N VAL A 135 12.69 -3.83 -0.71
CA VAL A 135 13.29 -4.52 0.44
C VAL A 135 12.97 -5.99 0.33
N SER A 136 14.00 -6.81 0.16
CA SER A 136 13.88 -8.26 0.14
C SER A 136 14.04 -8.83 1.54
N GLU A 137 13.30 -9.88 1.82
CA GLU A 137 13.46 -10.65 3.06
C GLU A 137 14.87 -11.23 3.14
N PRO A 138 15.58 -11.12 4.27
CA PRO A 138 16.91 -11.66 4.41
C PRO A 138 16.90 -13.18 4.29
N ALA A 139 17.90 -13.76 3.58
CA ALA A 139 18.10 -15.19 3.52
C ALA A 139 18.88 -15.70 4.74
N GLY A 140 18.76 -17.00 5.04
CA GLY A 140 19.55 -17.64 6.09
C GLY A 140 18.70 -18.24 7.22
N PRO A 141 19.31 -18.88 8.23
CA PRO A 141 18.59 -19.44 9.37
C PRO A 141 17.87 -18.32 10.15
N LEU A 142 16.72 -18.66 10.75
CA LEU A 142 16.06 -17.78 11.70
C LEU A 142 17.01 -17.58 12.89
N ASP A 143 17.09 -16.35 13.38
CA ASP A 143 17.80 -16.08 14.64
C ASP A 143 17.04 -16.80 15.77
N PRO A 144 17.66 -17.73 16.51
CA PRO A 144 16.94 -18.53 17.50
C PRO A 144 16.51 -17.78 18.76
N GLY A 145 16.61 -16.42 18.76
CA GLY A 145 16.06 -15.57 19.83
C GLY A 145 16.70 -15.80 21.19
#